data_59bf231dbfdcdec178a902cde5462ec6
#
_entry.id   59bf231dbfdcdec178a902cde5462ec6
#
_cell.length_a   1.000
_cell.length_b   1.000
_cell.length_c   1.000
_cell.angle_alpha   90.00
_cell.angle_beta   90.00
_cell.angle_gamma   90.00
#
_symmetry.space_group_name_H-M   'P 1'
#
loop_
_entity.id
_entity.type
_entity.pdbx_description
1 polymer ?
#
loop_
_entity_poly.entity_id
_entity_poly.type
_entity_poly.pdbx_seq_one_letter_code
_entity_poly.pdbx_strand_id
1 'polypeptide(L)' 'MKASEIKDLSMEEMLRKLDDLKEELFNLRFQHETGQLENPQKMKQAKRDIARVKTIIKQSELNNEAG' A
#
# COMPACT_ATOMS: atom_id res chain seq x y z
N MET A 1 8.89 2.61 -1.02
CA MET A 1 8.15 3.48 -0.08
C MET A 1 8.73 3.32 1.32
N LYS A 2 9.05 4.43 1.95
CA LYS A 2 9.64 4.41 3.29
C LYS A 2 8.57 4.62 4.35
N ALA A 3 8.72 3.96 5.50
CA ALA A 3 7.76 4.08 6.60
C ALA A 3 7.63 5.51 7.09
N SER A 4 8.73 6.27 7.13
CA SER A 4 8.71 7.66 7.56
C SER A 4 7.83 8.53 6.68
N GLU A 5 7.81 8.28 5.38
CA GLU A 5 6.97 9.02 4.45
C GLU A 5 5.49 8.78 4.72
N ILE A 6 5.14 7.53 5.05
CA ILE A 6 3.75 7.18 5.35
C ILE A 6 3.31 7.76 6.69
N LYS A 7 4.19 7.76 7.69
CA LYS A 7 3.87 8.29 9.02
C LYS A 7 3.57 9.78 9.01
N ASP A 8 4.12 10.50 8.06
CA ASP A 8 3.90 11.95 7.92
C ASP A 8 2.55 12.28 7.29
N LEU A 9 1.86 11.28 6.75
CA LEU A 9 0.55 11.46 6.13
C LEU A 9 -0.56 11.49 7.20
N SER A 10 -1.65 12.21 6.90
CA SER A 10 -2.86 12.14 7.71
C SER A 10 -3.52 10.76 7.50
N MET A 11 -4.45 10.41 8.40
CA MET A 11 -5.16 9.13 8.26
C MET A 11 -5.90 9.07 6.92
N GLU A 12 -6.54 10.16 6.52
CA GLU A 12 -7.24 10.23 5.26
C GLU A 12 -6.31 10.01 4.07
N GLU A 13 -5.11 10.60 4.12
CA GLU A 13 -4.11 10.42 3.08
C GLU A 13 -3.57 8.99 3.05
N MET A 14 -3.39 8.37 4.23
CA MET A 14 -2.97 6.98 4.32
C MET A 14 -3.98 6.05 3.67
N LEU A 15 -5.27 6.27 3.93
CA LEU A 15 -6.34 5.46 3.35
C LEU A 15 -6.39 5.62 1.84
N ARG A 16 -6.21 6.86 1.36
CA ARG A 16 -6.17 7.13 -0.08
C ARG A 16 -4.97 6.42 -0.72
N LYS A 17 -3.81 6.50 -0.06
CA LYS A 17 -2.61 5.82 -0.56
C LYS A 17 -2.82 4.32 -0.65
N LEU A 18 -3.48 3.75 0.35
CA LEU A 18 -3.81 2.33 0.35
C LEU A 18 -4.69 1.96 -0.83
N ASP A 19 -5.72 2.75 -1.11
CA ASP A 19 -6.60 2.51 -2.24
C ASP A 19 -5.85 2.57 -3.57
N ASP A 20 -4.97 3.56 -3.72
CA ASP A 20 -4.16 3.71 -4.93
C ASP A 20 -3.26 2.48 -5.14
N LEU A 21 -2.66 1.99 -4.06
CA LEU A 21 -1.79 0.80 -4.13
C LEU A 21 -2.58 -0.47 -4.46
N LYS A 22 -3.79 -0.59 -3.92
CA LYS A 22 -4.65 -1.74 -4.23
C LYS A 22 -5.05 -1.72 -5.71
N GLU A 23 -5.37 -0.55 -6.24
CA GLU A 23 -5.70 -0.41 -7.66
C GLU A 23 -4.51 -0.77 -8.54
N GLU A 24 -3.32 -0.30 -8.17
CA GLU A 24 -2.09 -0.63 -8.88
C GLU A 24 -1.85 -2.14 -8.89
N LEU A 25 -2.01 -2.80 -7.74
CA LEU A 25 -1.85 -4.24 -7.65
C LEU A 25 -2.86 -4.98 -8.51
N PHE A 26 -4.10 -4.51 -8.51
CA PHE A 26 -5.14 -5.11 -9.34
C PHE A 26 -4.77 -5.04 -10.83
N ASN A 27 -4.29 -3.90 -11.27
CA ASN A 27 -3.86 -3.72 -12.66
C ASN A 27 -2.67 -4.61 -13.00
N LEU A 28 -1.71 -4.73 -12.08
CA LEU A 28 -0.55 -5.61 -12.28
C LEU A 28 -0.96 -7.08 -12.37
N ARG A 29 -1.92 -7.50 -11.55
CA ARG A 29 -2.44 -8.86 -11.60
C ARG A 29 -3.13 -9.14 -12.94
N PHE A 30 -3.91 -8.17 -13.42
CA PHE A 30 -4.57 -8.28 -14.71
C PHE A 30 -3.55 -8.44 -15.82
N GLN A 31 -2.49 -7.62 -15.81
CA GLN A 31 -1.41 -7.72 -16.79
C GLN A 31 -0.73 -9.08 -16.73
N HIS A 32 -0.52 -9.59 -15.52
CA HIS A 32 0.10 -10.91 -15.35
C HIS A 32 -0.78 -12.02 -15.94
N GLU A 33 -2.08 -11.97 -15.68
CA GLU A 33 -3.02 -12.97 -16.19
C GLU A 33 -3.12 -12.96 -17.72
N THR A 34 -2.95 -11.79 -18.32
CA THR A 34 -2.99 -11.65 -19.79
C THR A 34 -1.63 -11.84 -20.45
N GLY A 35 -0.59 -12.14 -19.65
CA GLY A 35 0.76 -12.35 -20.16
C GLY A 35 1.49 -11.08 -20.55
N GLN A 36 0.99 -9.91 -20.14
CA GLN A 36 1.57 -8.61 -20.50
C GLN A 36 2.52 -8.05 -19.46
N LEU A 37 2.62 -8.68 -18.28
CA LEU A 37 3.48 -8.18 -17.21
C LEU A 37 4.94 -8.50 -17.51
N GLU A 38 5.75 -7.47 -17.74
CA GLU A 38 7.16 -7.62 -18.05
C GLU A 38 8.03 -7.81 -16.82
N ASN A 39 7.61 -7.23 -15.68
CA ASN A 39 8.42 -7.24 -14.46
C ASN A 39 7.59 -7.71 -13.26
N PRO A 40 7.70 -9.01 -12.87
CA PRO A 40 6.96 -9.53 -11.73
C PRO A 40 7.37 -8.92 -10.40
N GLN A 41 8.52 -8.27 -10.32
CA GLN A 41 8.95 -7.59 -9.09
C GLN A 41 8.01 -6.44 -8.72
N LYS A 42 7.35 -5.83 -9.69
CA LYS A 42 6.38 -4.77 -9.43
C LYS A 42 5.22 -5.26 -8.58
N MET A 43 4.75 -6.49 -8.83
CA MET A 43 3.68 -7.09 -8.01
C MET A 43 4.13 -7.29 -6.57
N LYS A 44 5.33 -7.81 -6.38
CA LYS A 44 5.88 -8.02 -5.05
C LYS A 44 6.03 -6.70 -4.31
N GLN A 45 6.52 -5.68 -5.00
CA GLN A 45 6.71 -4.36 -4.40
C GLN A 45 5.36 -3.74 -4.00
N ALA A 46 4.36 -3.84 -4.86
CA ALA A 46 3.02 -3.33 -4.55
C ALA A 46 2.43 -4.02 -3.32
N LYS A 47 2.59 -5.33 -3.22
CA LYS A 47 2.12 -6.09 -2.05
C LYS A 47 2.81 -5.64 -0.77
N ARG A 48 4.13 -5.42 -0.83
CA ARG A 48 4.90 -4.95 0.30
C ARG A 48 4.45 -3.56 0.74
N ASP A 49 4.23 -2.67 -0.23
CA ASP A 49 3.79 -1.31 0.06
C ASP A 49 2.41 -1.31 0.71
N ILE A 50 1.50 -2.14 0.22
CA ILE A 50 0.16 -2.29 0.81
C ILE A 50 0.27 -2.77 2.26
N ALA A 51 1.08 -3.79 2.51
CA ALA A 51 1.27 -4.33 3.85
C ALA A 51 1.85 -3.27 4.80
N ARG A 52 2.80 -2.48 4.31
CA ARG A 52 3.43 -1.42 5.08
C ARG A 52 2.44 -0.33 5.45
N VAL A 53 1.65 0.13 4.48
CA VAL A 53 0.64 1.17 4.74
C VAL A 53 -0.41 0.65 5.72
N LYS A 54 -0.87 -0.58 5.56
CA LYS A 54 -1.84 -1.19 6.48
C LYS A 54 -1.29 -1.25 7.91
N THR A 55 -0.02 -1.63 8.06
CA THR A 55 0.62 -1.70 9.36
C THR A 55 0.67 -0.34 10.03
N ILE A 56 1.03 0.69 9.28
CA ILE A 56 1.14 2.05 9.81
C ILE A 56 -0.23 2.61 10.17
N ILE A 57 -1.25 2.33 9.36
CA ILE A 57 -2.63 2.72 9.67
C ILE A 57 -3.06 2.08 10.99
N LYS A 58 -2.78 0.79 11.16
CA LYS A 58 -3.12 0.07 12.38
C LYS A 58 -2.42 0.68 13.60
N GLN A 59 -1.14 0.99 13.49
CA GLN A 59 -0.39 1.62 14.55
C GLN A 59 -0.95 3.00 14.91
N SER A 60 -1.33 3.78 13.90
CA SER A 60 -1.91 5.10 14.12
C SER A 60 -3.26 5.02 14.83
N GLU A 61 -4.08 4.04 14.46
CA GLU A 61 -5.36 3.81 15.13
C GLU A 61 -5.17 3.42 16.59
N LEU A 62 -4.21 2.54 16.87
CA LEU A 62 -3.92 2.11 18.24
C LEU A 62 -3.40 3.28 19.07
N ASN A 63 -2.54 4.12 18.50
CA ASN A 63 -2.04 5.29 19.20
C ASN A 63 -3.16 6.27 19.53
N ASN A 64 -4.10 6.47 18.64
CA ASN A 64 -5.25 7.34 18.87
C ASN A 64 -6.15 6.78 19.96
N GLU A 65 -6.34 5.48 20.01
CA GLU A 65 -7.13 4.83 21.05
C GLU A 65 -6.43 4.90 22.41
N ALA A 66 -5.10 4.81 22.41
CA ALA A 66 -4.32 4.86 23.63
C ALA A 66 -4.23 6.27 24.23
N GLY A 67 -4.45 7.26 23.40
CA GLY A 67 -4.43 8.65 23.83
C GLY A 67 -5.78 9.09 24.33
#